data_8d2089b83a84260a802a9a65c73274a8
#
_entry.id   8d2089b83a84260a802a9a65c73274a8
#
_cell.length_a   1.000
_cell.length_b   1.000
_cell.length_c   1.000
_cell.angle_alpha   90.00
_cell.angle_beta   90.00
_cell.angle_gamma   90.00
#
_symmetry.space_group_name_H-M   'P 1'
#
loop_
_entity.id
_entity.type
_entity.pdbx_description
1 polymer ?
#
loop_
_entity_poly.entity_id
_entity_poly.type
_entity_poly.pdbx_seq_one_letter_code
_entity_poly.pdbx_strand_id
1 'polypeptide(L)'
;MNSKVIKPFVRMLISDTGGGHRACAEALEAALGDRVTTDIIDLMVNSGTPGIEKMPAIYAWLEEHPKIWGVLWYLLDGPARCKALSDPAWLAARRRYKELITEGNPDLVIVLLSLIHI
;
A
#
# COMPACT_ATOMS: atom_id res chain seq x y z
N MET A 1 -36.73 -11.44 16.74
CA MET A 1 -36.20 -10.47 15.76
C MET A 1 -34.67 -10.58 15.72
N ASN A 2 -34.14 -11.12 14.67
CA ASN A 2 -32.70 -11.14 14.48
C ASN A 2 -32.26 -9.72 14.07
N SER A 3 -31.81 -8.91 15.02
CA SER A 3 -31.07 -7.71 14.72
C SER A 3 -29.76 -8.17 14.05
N LYS A 4 -29.69 -8.02 12.74
CA LYS A 4 -28.47 -8.24 11.98
C LYS A 4 -27.44 -7.27 12.53
N VAL A 5 -26.54 -7.74 13.38
CA VAL A 5 -25.45 -6.93 13.88
C VAL A 5 -24.63 -6.53 12.67
N ILE A 6 -24.76 -5.28 12.26
CA ILE A 6 -23.96 -4.70 11.16
C ILE A 6 -22.54 -4.57 11.71
N LYS A 7 -21.64 -5.41 11.23
CA LYS A 7 -20.23 -5.35 11.61
C LYS A 7 -19.60 -4.14 10.91
N PRO A 8 -18.77 -3.36 11.61
CA PRO A 8 -17.97 -2.31 10.97
C PRO A 8 -17.10 -2.89 9.87
N PHE A 9 -16.90 -2.13 8.80
CA PHE A 9 -16.05 -2.50 7.69
C PHE A 9 -14.72 -1.74 7.77
N VAL A 10 -13.62 -2.47 7.89
CA VAL A 10 -12.26 -1.95 7.99
C VAL A 10 -11.46 -2.32 6.75
N ARG A 11 -10.98 -1.33 6.03
CA ARG A 11 -10.09 -1.51 4.89
C ARG A 11 -8.66 -1.25 5.27
N MET A 12 -7.77 -2.18 4.94
CA MET A 12 -6.33 -2.05 5.16
C MET A 12 -5.64 -1.83 3.83
N LEU A 13 -4.88 -0.74 3.72
CA LEU A 13 -4.11 -0.38 2.54
C LEU A 13 -2.65 -0.72 2.78
N ILE A 14 -2.08 -1.54 1.94
CA ILE A 14 -0.70 -2.01 2.03
C ILE A 14 0.06 -1.75 0.73
N SER A 15 1.35 -1.98 0.79
CA SER A 15 2.24 -2.12 -0.37
C SER A 15 3.01 -3.41 -0.21
N ASP A 16 2.91 -4.32 -1.18
CA ASP A 16 3.60 -5.62 -1.17
C ASP A 16 5.08 -5.47 -1.56
N THR A 17 5.79 -4.67 -0.78
CA THR A 17 7.24 -4.54 -0.88
C THR A 17 7.89 -5.18 0.34
N GLY A 18 8.54 -6.32 0.16
CA GLY A 18 9.24 -7.06 1.22
C GLY A 18 8.36 -7.87 2.19
N GLY A 19 7.06 -7.95 1.99
CA GLY A 19 6.15 -8.84 2.75
C GLY A 19 5.76 -8.38 4.15
N GLY A 20 6.47 -7.42 4.76
CA GLY A 20 6.21 -6.96 6.13
C GLY A 20 4.86 -6.27 6.31
N HIS A 21 4.43 -5.48 5.35
CA HIS A 21 3.15 -4.77 5.39
C HIS A 21 1.98 -5.75 5.34
N ARG A 22 2.07 -6.76 4.48
CA ARG A 22 1.06 -7.81 4.38
C ARG A 22 0.96 -8.61 5.66
N ALA A 23 2.08 -9.05 6.22
CA ALA A 23 2.11 -9.78 7.48
C ALA A 23 1.47 -8.99 8.64
N CYS A 24 1.72 -7.68 8.69
CA CYS A 24 1.10 -6.79 9.67
C CYS A 24 -0.41 -6.69 9.47
N ALA A 25 -0.88 -6.53 8.24
CA ALA A 25 -2.31 -6.47 7.91
C ALA A 25 -3.02 -7.78 8.28
N GLU A 26 -2.43 -8.91 7.95
CA GLU A 26 -2.98 -10.24 8.28
C GLU A 26 -3.03 -10.48 9.81
N ALA A 27 -2.02 -10.01 10.53
CA ALA A 27 -2.01 -10.08 12.00
C ALA A 27 -3.11 -9.22 12.61
N LEU A 28 -3.34 -8.03 12.09
CA LEU A 28 -4.46 -7.15 12.50
C LEU A 28 -5.81 -7.80 12.19
N GLU A 29 -5.96 -8.35 11.00
CA GLU A 29 -7.19 -9.05 10.60
C GLU A 29 -7.50 -10.21 11.55
N ALA A 30 -6.50 -11.02 11.88
CA ALA A 30 -6.63 -12.12 12.84
C ALA A 30 -7.00 -11.62 14.25
N ALA A 31 -6.40 -10.51 14.71
CA ALA A 31 -6.67 -9.93 16.01
C ALA A 31 -8.09 -9.30 16.10
N LEU A 32 -8.57 -8.71 15.02
CA LEU A 32 -9.93 -8.16 14.94
C LEU A 32 -11.00 -9.25 14.89
N GLY A 33 -10.67 -10.37 14.23
CA GLY A 33 -11.53 -11.56 14.15
C GLY A 33 -12.93 -11.26 13.60
N ASP A 34 -13.93 -11.90 14.18
CA ASP A 34 -15.32 -11.78 13.73
C ASP A 34 -16.03 -10.48 14.16
N ARG A 35 -15.34 -9.59 14.86
CA ARG A 35 -15.92 -8.32 15.33
C ARG A 35 -16.14 -7.31 14.22
N VAL A 36 -15.33 -7.40 13.15
CA VAL A 36 -15.38 -6.50 12.00
C VAL A 36 -15.30 -7.29 10.71
N THR A 37 -15.71 -6.67 9.61
CA THR A 37 -15.42 -7.15 8.26
C THR A 37 -14.17 -6.44 7.76
N THR A 38 -13.21 -7.16 7.21
CA THR A 38 -11.95 -6.60 6.75
C THR A 38 -11.69 -6.90 5.28
N ASP A 39 -10.98 -6.01 4.61
CA ASP A 39 -10.29 -6.29 3.36
C ASP A 39 -8.88 -5.70 3.36
N ILE A 40 -8.00 -6.29 2.56
CA ILE A 40 -6.61 -5.86 2.40
C ILE A 40 -6.39 -5.54 0.93
N ILE A 41 -6.00 -4.30 0.63
CA ILE A 41 -5.79 -3.82 -0.74
C ILE A 41 -4.34 -3.35 -0.89
N ASP A 42 -3.66 -3.88 -1.89
CA ASP A 42 -2.35 -3.39 -2.30
C ASP A 42 -2.51 -2.12 -3.16
N LEU A 43 -1.97 -1.01 -2.70
CA LEU A 43 -2.05 0.28 -3.39
C LEU A 43 -1.26 0.31 -4.68
N MET A 44 -0.13 -0.38 -4.75
CA MET A 44 0.73 -0.35 -5.94
C MET A 44 0.10 -1.15 -7.08
N VAL A 45 -0.30 -2.38 -6.79
CA VAL A 45 -0.93 -3.27 -7.78
C VAL A 45 -2.25 -2.71 -8.30
N ASN A 46 -2.99 -2.00 -7.45
CA ASN A 46 -4.30 -1.42 -7.79
C ASN A 46 -4.25 0.06 -8.18
N SER A 47 -3.05 0.61 -8.42
CA SER A 47 -2.87 2.04 -8.71
C SER A 47 -3.47 2.51 -10.03
N GLY A 48 -3.72 1.60 -10.97
CA GLY A 48 -4.15 1.92 -12.33
C GLY A 48 -3.05 2.53 -13.19
N THR A 49 -1.81 2.57 -12.71
CA THR A 49 -0.64 3.14 -13.39
C THR A 49 0.38 2.04 -13.64
N PRO A 50 0.64 1.66 -14.91
CA PRO A 50 1.49 0.49 -15.22
C PRO A 50 2.87 0.50 -14.59
N GLY A 51 3.50 1.66 -14.46
CA GLY A 51 4.81 1.79 -13.80
C GLY A 51 4.74 1.48 -12.30
N ILE A 52 3.72 1.96 -11.62
CA ILE A 52 3.51 1.73 -10.18
C ILE A 52 3.08 0.28 -9.92
N GLU A 53 2.25 -0.28 -10.78
CA GLU A 53 1.78 -1.68 -10.66
C GLU A 53 2.92 -2.69 -10.73
N LYS A 54 3.99 -2.36 -11.43
CA LYS A 54 5.19 -3.21 -11.54
C LYS A 54 6.19 -3.02 -10.39
N MET A 55 6.01 -2.03 -9.54
CA MET A 55 6.96 -1.72 -8.46
C MET A 55 7.24 -2.90 -7.52
N PRO A 56 6.25 -3.71 -7.09
CA PRO A 56 6.55 -4.88 -6.26
C PRO A 56 7.49 -5.89 -6.93
N ALA A 57 7.30 -6.14 -8.24
CA ALA A 57 8.17 -7.02 -9.01
C ALA A 57 9.57 -6.43 -9.22
N ILE A 58 9.66 -5.13 -9.47
CA ILE A 58 10.93 -4.40 -9.58
C ILE A 58 11.68 -4.45 -8.25
N TYR A 59 10.98 -4.23 -7.14
CA TYR A 59 11.55 -4.28 -5.81
C TYR A 59 12.14 -5.67 -5.51
N ALA A 60 11.39 -6.74 -5.75
CA ALA A 60 11.86 -8.10 -5.56
C ALA A 60 13.10 -8.40 -6.42
N TRP A 61 13.11 -7.94 -7.66
CA TRP A 61 14.29 -8.08 -8.54
C TRP A 61 15.50 -7.31 -8.01
N LEU A 62 15.30 -6.09 -7.49
CA LEU A 62 16.38 -5.28 -6.91
C LEU A 62 16.97 -5.90 -5.65
N GLU A 63 16.18 -6.59 -4.84
CA GLU A 63 16.67 -7.33 -3.66
C GLU A 63 17.66 -8.43 -4.04
N GLU A 64 17.46 -9.04 -5.20
CA GLU A 64 18.41 -10.04 -5.77
C GLU A 64 19.67 -9.39 -6.37
N HIS A 65 19.66 -8.07 -6.59
CA HIS A 65 20.75 -7.33 -7.23
C HIS A 65 21.25 -6.17 -6.35
N PRO A 66 21.90 -6.46 -5.21
CA PRO A 66 22.22 -5.44 -4.21
C PRO A 66 23.14 -4.32 -4.71
N LYS A 67 24.00 -4.59 -5.69
CA LYS A 67 24.86 -3.57 -6.29
C LYS A 67 24.05 -2.55 -7.09
N ILE A 68 23.08 -3.01 -7.87
CA ILE A 68 22.17 -2.16 -8.64
C ILE A 68 21.27 -1.37 -7.69
N TRP A 69 20.77 -2.03 -6.66
CA TRP A 69 19.98 -1.40 -5.60
C TRP A 69 20.75 -0.26 -4.91
N GLY A 70 22.02 -0.49 -4.56
CA GLY A 70 22.86 0.53 -3.95
C GLY A 70 23.10 1.76 -4.85
N VAL A 71 23.36 1.55 -6.14
CA VAL A 71 23.52 2.64 -7.12
C VAL A 71 22.22 3.42 -7.28
N LEU A 72 21.09 2.73 -7.41
CA LEU A 72 19.78 3.35 -7.54
C LEU A 72 19.42 4.17 -6.29
N TRP A 73 19.69 3.61 -5.11
CA TRP A 73 19.51 4.30 -3.83
C TRP A 73 20.30 5.60 -3.78
N TYR A 74 21.59 5.55 -4.14
CA TYR A 74 22.45 6.73 -4.17
C TYR A 74 21.94 7.79 -5.16
N LEU A 75 21.45 7.38 -6.33
CA LEU A 75 20.92 8.31 -7.34
C LEU A 75 19.59 8.94 -6.91
N LEU A 76 18.80 8.23 -6.13
CA LEU A 76 17.48 8.70 -5.66
C LEU A 76 17.54 9.35 -4.27
N ASP A 77 18.68 9.29 -3.60
CA ASP A 77 18.85 9.87 -2.27
C ASP A 77 18.78 11.41 -2.35
N GLY A 78 17.95 11.97 -1.47
CA GLY A 78 17.74 13.40 -1.36
C GLY A 78 16.28 13.83 -1.59
N PRO A 79 15.79 14.82 -0.84
CA PRO A 79 14.39 15.22 -0.84
C PRO A 79 13.90 15.72 -2.20
N ALA A 80 14.74 16.46 -2.94
CA ALA A 80 14.39 16.99 -4.27
C ALA A 80 14.24 15.87 -5.31
N ARG A 81 15.09 14.85 -5.25
CA ARG A 81 15.06 13.72 -6.18
C ARG A 81 13.89 12.79 -5.89
N CYS A 82 13.64 12.49 -4.61
CA CYS A 82 12.47 11.75 -4.19
C CYS A 82 11.18 12.45 -4.60
N LYS A 83 11.10 13.76 -4.40
CA LYS A 83 9.93 14.56 -4.79
C LYS A 83 9.73 14.58 -6.31
N ALA A 84 10.79 14.73 -7.09
CA ALA A 84 10.72 14.70 -8.55
C ALA A 84 10.17 13.39 -9.09
N LEU A 85 10.39 12.27 -8.39
CA LEU A 85 9.85 10.95 -8.76
C LEU A 85 8.43 10.75 -8.22
N SER A 86 8.17 11.15 -6.98
CA SER A 86 6.91 10.89 -6.29
C SER A 86 5.76 11.77 -6.78
N ASP A 87 6.01 13.03 -7.11
CA ASP A 87 4.95 13.95 -7.53
C ASP A 87 4.24 13.51 -8.82
N PRO A 88 4.94 13.14 -9.91
CA PRO A 88 4.27 12.60 -11.10
C PRO A 88 3.53 11.31 -10.83
N ALA A 89 4.09 10.40 -10.02
CA ALA A 89 3.44 9.15 -9.64
C ALA A 89 2.15 9.42 -8.84
N TRP A 90 2.19 10.36 -7.90
CA TRP A 90 1.02 10.78 -7.14
C TRP A 90 -0.07 11.38 -8.04
N LEU A 91 0.30 12.28 -8.95
CA LEU A 91 -0.65 12.89 -9.88
C LEU A 91 -1.33 11.84 -10.78
N ALA A 92 -0.59 10.83 -11.22
CA ALA A 92 -1.12 9.74 -12.04
C ALA A 92 -2.07 8.82 -11.26
N ALA A 93 -1.77 8.52 -10.03
CA ALA A 93 -2.47 7.52 -9.23
C ALA A 93 -3.54 8.08 -8.28
N ARG A 94 -3.51 9.40 -8.00
CA ARG A 94 -4.35 10.02 -6.95
C ARG A 94 -5.85 9.75 -7.09
N ARG A 95 -6.34 9.74 -8.32
CA ARG A 95 -7.77 9.47 -8.58
C ARG A 95 -8.13 8.04 -8.19
N ARG A 96 -7.31 7.09 -8.61
CA ARG A 96 -7.52 5.68 -8.30
C ARG A 96 -7.38 5.41 -6.80
N TYR A 97 -6.42 6.04 -6.14
CA TYR A 97 -6.28 5.92 -4.68
C TYR A 97 -7.49 6.46 -3.93
N LYS A 98 -8.04 7.58 -4.37
CA LYS A 98 -9.28 8.11 -3.80
C LYS A 98 -10.44 7.12 -3.97
N GLU A 99 -10.57 6.50 -5.13
CA GLU A 99 -11.56 5.45 -5.38
C GLU A 99 -11.36 4.25 -4.45
N LEU A 100 -10.12 3.77 -4.30
CA LEU A 100 -9.79 2.65 -3.43
C LEU A 100 -10.08 2.93 -1.94
N ILE A 101 -9.90 4.16 -1.49
CA ILE A 101 -10.18 4.56 -0.11
C ILE A 101 -11.69 4.60 0.15
N THR A 102 -12.48 5.02 -0.83
CA THR A 102 -13.92 5.28 -0.66
C THR A 102 -14.84 4.17 -1.15
N GLU A 103 -14.36 3.30 -2.04
CA GLU A 103 -15.15 2.22 -2.61
C GLU A 103 -15.67 1.25 -1.54
N GLY A 104 -16.96 0.94 -1.58
CA GLY A 104 -17.59 0.08 -0.59
C GLY A 104 -17.87 0.73 0.77
N ASN A 105 -17.62 2.03 0.92
CA ASN A 105 -17.87 2.82 2.13
C ASN A 105 -17.30 2.19 3.42
N PRO A 106 -15.98 1.98 3.54
CA PRO A 106 -15.40 1.47 4.76
C PRO A 106 -15.62 2.45 5.92
N ASP A 107 -15.89 1.92 7.10
CA ASP A 107 -16.03 2.71 8.32
C ASP A 107 -14.67 3.21 8.84
N LEU A 108 -13.61 2.47 8.56
CA LEU A 108 -12.24 2.83 8.92
C LEU A 108 -11.28 2.38 7.82
N VAL A 109 -10.33 3.22 7.51
CA VAL A 109 -9.20 2.89 6.62
C VAL A 109 -7.90 2.93 7.42
N ILE A 110 -7.17 1.82 7.42
CA ILE A 110 -5.87 1.69 8.06
C ILE A 110 -4.81 1.61 6.96
N VAL A 111 -3.84 2.50 7.00
CA VAL A 111 -2.73 2.53 6.05
C VAL A 111 -1.49 1.93 6.70
N LEU A 112 -1.04 0.82 6.15
CA LEU A 112 0.15 0.09 6.59
C LEU A 112 1.25 0.24 5.54
N LEU A 113 1.78 1.43 5.43
CA LEU A 113 2.89 1.77 4.55
C LEU A 113 4.07 2.22 5.40
N SER A 114 5.23 1.68 5.11
CA SER A 114 6.46 2.19 5.69
C SER A 114 6.82 3.52 5.01
N LEU A 115 6.34 4.61 5.55
CA LEU A 115 6.81 5.95 5.20
C LEU A 115 8.09 6.27 5.98
N ILE A 116 9.01 5.32 6.00
CA ILE A 116 10.32 5.55 6.58
C ILE A 116 11.04 6.51 5.64
N HIS A 117 11.27 7.72 6.08
CA HIS A 117 12.01 8.78 5.39
C HIS A 117 11.17 9.72 4.51
N ILE A 118 10.15 10.27 5.09
CA ILE A 118 9.73 11.60 4.63
C ILE A 118 10.33 12.65 5.55
#